data_e5d03de5411c879557ef9492e56b490a
#
_entry.id   e5d03de5411c879557ef9492e56b490a
#
_cell.length_a   1.000
_cell.length_b   1.000
_cell.length_c   1.000
_cell.angle_alpha   90.00
_cell.angle_beta   90.00
_cell.angle_gamma   90.00
#
_symmetry.space_group_name_H-M   'P 1'
#
loop_
_entity.id
_entity.type
_entity.pdbx_description
1 polymer ?
#
loop_
_entity_poly.entity_id
_entity_poly.type
_entity_poly.pdbx_seq_one_letter_code
_entity_poly.pdbx_strand_id
1 'polypeptide(L)'
;MAKLSPSSLVLQGQPELIACLRRQRSNVPERKRREFSFPKGDMVRNIGVWIIATALSVTVQAQVNPTTRDALQHAVSFHVPTVAPMRSGHAALHFGWQTVDGIHLFYREGGPANAPTLVLLHGSPTSSIMYQTVMEQLAATGKLHVIAMDYPSYGYSDAPDHRQYSYTFDHIAQTVAHFLVARDIQQYTLYMQDYGVPIGFRLIQAAPNSISAIIVQNGVIHLDGFPAAQDPDSMLNKYWRTRDLASDQQFAKEAAQMPFPSSANWTQGPNFPPDNELLTIISQQRPGVVDAHLDLWFDYGSNMPLYPAWQNLLKSLNVPVEVIWGSRDNYFTVAGALAYLRDAPKAEIHILDAGHFATLEDPDAIAALVAGFTSRHDLR
;
A
#
# COMPACT_ATOMS: atom_id res chain seq x y z
N MET A 1 -25.46 -32.17 -0.07
CA MET A 1 -26.25 -30.96 -0.44
C MET A 1 -25.32 -29.79 -0.43
N ALA A 2 -24.85 -29.40 -1.62
CA ALA A 2 -23.88 -28.32 -1.79
C ALA A 2 -24.62 -26.98 -1.88
N LYS A 3 -24.22 -25.99 -1.08
CA LYS A 3 -24.68 -24.61 -1.22
C LYS A 3 -23.73 -23.89 -2.19
N LEU A 4 -24.27 -23.51 -3.33
CA LEU A 4 -23.61 -22.65 -4.33
C LEU A 4 -23.60 -21.20 -3.84
N SER A 5 -22.45 -20.53 -3.96
CA SER A 5 -22.29 -19.08 -3.75
C SER A 5 -22.73 -18.31 -5.01
N PRO A 6 -23.20 -17.06 -4.88
CA PRO A 6 -23.77 -16.34 -6.02
C PRO A 6 -22.69 -15.72 -6.91
N SER A 7 -22.76 -16.09 -8.16
CA SER A 7 -22.00 -15.56 -9.28
C SER A 7 -22.49 -14.15 -9.66
N SER A 8 -21.57 -13.32 -10.14
CA SER A 8 -21.74 -12.01 -10.74
C SER A 8 -22.94 -11.90 -11.68
N LEU A 9 -23.88 -10.99 -11.40
CA LEU A 9 -24.98 -10.64 -12.30
C LEU A 9 -24.61 -9.40 -13.13
N VAL A 10 -24.59 -9.59 -14.44
CA VAL A 10 -24.66 -8.50 -15.41
C VAL A 10 -26.11 -8.06 -15.49
N LEU A 11 -26.43 -6.83 -15.08
CA LEU A 11 -27.78 -6.27 -15.17
C LEU A 11 -28.04 -5.70 -16.56
N GLN A 12 -28.71 -6.47 -17.41
CA GLN A 12 -29.54 -5.91 -18.48
C GLN A 12 -30.95 -5.69 -17.93
N GLY A 13 -31.50 -4.48 -18.20
CA GLY A 13 -32.72 -3.95 -17.59
C GLY A 13 -33.92 -4.89 -17.61
N GLN A 14 -34.51 -5.04 -16.43
CA GLN A 14 -35.80 -5.68 -16.24
C GLN A 14 -36.74 -4.79 -15.40
N PRO A 15 -37.99 -4.57 -15.83
CA PRO A 15 -38.94 -3.66 -15.16
C PRO A 15 -39.47 -4.17 -13.81
N GLU A 16 -39.25 -5.42 -13.47
CA GLU A 16 -39.82 -6.05 -12.26
C GLU A 16 -39.07 -5.68 -10.96
N LEU A 17 -37.84 -5.20 -11.04
CA LEU A 17 -37.06 -4.78 -9.86
C LEU A 17 -37.60 -3.49 -9.22
N ILE A 18 -38.23 -2.64 -10.02
CA ILE A 18 -38.84 -1.38 -9.55
C ILE A 18 -40.13 -1.63 -8.76
N ALA A 19 -40.83 -2.71 -9.04
CA ALA A 19 -42.07 -3.09 -8.34
C ALA A 19 -41.79 -3.67 -6.94
N CYS A 20 -40.67 -4.34 -6.74
CA CYS A 20 -40.28 -4.93 -5.44
C CYS A 20 -39.88 -3.86 -4.40
N LEU A 21 -39.19 -2.80 -4.85
CA LEU A 21 -38.78 -1.71 -3.96
C LEU A 21 -39.95 -0.80 -3.49
N ARG A 22 -41.08 -0.81 -4.21
CA ARG A 22 -42.29 -0.06 -3.81
C ARG A 22 -43.11 -0.78 -2.75
N ARG A 23 -43.02 -2.09 -2.61
CA ARG A 23 -43.77 -2.89 -1.62
C ARG A 23 -43.17 -2.91 -0.22
N GLN A 24 -41.92 -2.56 -0.05
CA GLN A 24 -41.26 -2.52 1.28
C GLN A 24 -41.49 -1.22 2.05
N ARG A 25 -42.19 -0.22 1.50
CA ARG A 25 -42.50 1.05 2.19
C ARG A 25 -43.79 1.07 3.00
N SER A 26 -44.55 -0.01 3.08
CA SER A 26 -45.87 0.00 3.71
C SER A 26 -45.99 -0.62 5.12
N ASN A 27 -44.89 -1.00 5.76
CA ASN A 27 -44.95 -1.58 7.10
C ASN A 27 -43.88 -1.02 8.03
N VAL A 28 -43.98 0.28 8.38
CA VAL A 28 -43.28 0.88 9.51
C VAL A 28 -44.30 1.59 10.40
N PRO A 29 -44.43 1.24 11.68
CA PRO A 29 -45.39 1.91 12.57
C PRO A 29 -44.92 3.33 12.91
N GLU A 30 -45.87 4.26 12.88
CA GLU A 30 -45.69 5.67 13.29
C GLU A 30 -45.20 5.75 14.75
N ARG A 31 -43.99 6.29 14.95
CA ARG A 31 -43.59 6.88 16.22
C ARG A 31 -43.11 8.30 16.02
N LYS A 32 -43.95 9.20 16.53
CA LYS A 32 -43.75 10.63 16.92
C LYS A 32 -42.60 11.38 16.22
N ARG A 33 -42.99 12.24 15.28
CA ARG A 33 -42.18 13.33 14.76
C ARG A 33 -41.83 14.31 15.91
N ARG A 34 -40.55 14.49 16.17
CA ARG A 34 -40.02 15.73 16.73
C ARG A 34 -39.52 16.55 15.55
N GLU A 35 -40.08 17.72 15.40
CA GLU A 35 -39.65 18.72 14.43
C GLU A 35 -38.22 19.19 14.80
N PHE A 36 -37.26 18.88 13.96
CA PHE A 36 -35.97 19.56 13.94
C PHE A 36 -35.93 20.44 12.70
N SER A 37 -35.93 21.74 12.96
CA SER A 37 -35.74 22.80 11.95
C SER A 37 -34.26 22.77 11.52
N PHE A 38 -33.98 22.42 10.25
CA PHE A 38 -32.68 22.61 9.64
C PHE A 38 -32.59 23.96 8.93
N PRO A 39 -31.48 24.69 9.03
CA PRO A 39 -31.28 25.91 8.25
C PRO A 39 -31.16 25.57 6.76
N LYS A 40 -31.87 26.35 5.94
CA LYS A 40 -31.81 26.27 4.47
C LYS A 40 -30.43 26.76 4.01
N GLY A 41 -29.58 25.86 3.49
CA GLY A 41 -28.31 26.31 2.90
C GLY A 41 -27.49 25.24 2.18
N ASP A 42 -27.49 23.98 2.64
CA ASP A 42 -26.42 23.03 2.24
C ASP A 42 -26.87 21.82 1.42
N MET A 43 -28.10 21.78 0.93
CA MET A 43 -28.62 20.57 0.26
C MET A 43 -28.34 20.50 -1.26
N VAL A 44 -27.77 21.52 -1.86
CA VAL A 44 -27.53 21.58 -3.31
C VAL A 44 -26.08 21.20 -3.67
N ARG A 45 -25.15 21.17 -2.70
CA ARG A 45 -23.74 20.89 -2.96
C ARG A 45 -23.40 19.40 -3.04
N ASN A 46 -24.14 18.52 -2.39
CA ASN A 46 -23.81 17.09 -2.32
C ASN A 46 -24.39 16.22 -3.46
N ILE A 47 -25.33 16.74 -4.25
CA ILE A 47 -25.88 15.98 -5.40
C ILE A 47 -24.99 16.13 -6.63
N GLY A 48 -24.22 17.20 -6.75
CA GLY A 48 -23.30 17.44 -7.87
C GLY A 48 -22.08 16.52 -7.88
N VAL A 49 -21.64 16.06 -6.71
CA VAL A 49 -20.41 15.24 -6.57
C VAL A 49 -20.62 13.81 -7.06
N TRP A 50 -21.83 13.25 -6.90
CA TRP A 50 -22.12 11.88 -7.35
C TRP A 50 -22.32 11.75 -8.86
N ILE A 51 -22.75 12.81 -9.53
CA ILE A 51 -22.94 12.80 -10.98
C ILE A 51 -21.61 13.02 -11.71
N ILE A 52 -20.66 13.71 -11.07
CA ILE A 52 -19.31 13.95 -11.64
C ILE A 52 -18.44 12.69 -11.56
N ALA A 53 -18.58 11.88 -10.50
CA ALA A 53 -17.82 10.63 -10.35
C ALA A 53 -18.19 9.57 -11.42
N THR A 54 -19.47 9.53 -11.82
CA THR A 54 -19.92 8.61 -12.89
C THR A 54 -19.62 9.12 -14.30
N ALA A 55 -19.53 10.44 -14.48
CA ALA A 55 -19.18 11.02 -15.79
C ALA A 55 -17.67 11.01 -16.07
N LEU A 56 -16.82 11.08 -15.02
CA LEU A 56 -15.37 11.00 -15.17
C LEU A 56 -14.88 9.58 -15.48
N SER A 57 -15.60 8.54 -15.05
CA SER A 57 -15.24 7.15 -15.42
C SER A 57 -15.47 6.84 -16.90
N VAL A 58 -16.36 7.56 -17.58
CA VAL A 58 -16.62 7.39 -19.02
C VAL A 58 -15.68 8.23 -19.88
N THR A 59 -15.21 9.38 -19.39
CA THR A 59 -14.35 10.29 -20.17
C THR A 59 -12.87 9.90 -20.17
N VAL A 60 -12.40 9.17 -19.17
CA VAL A 60 -11.01 8.65 -19.15
C VAL A 60 -10.80 7.57 -20.23
N GLN A 61 -11.84 6.83 -20.61
CA GLN A 61 -11.75 5.84 -21.71
C GLN A 61 -11.59 6.46 -23.11
N ALA A 62 -11.89 7.74 -23.29
CA ALA A 62 -11.88 8.38 -24.61
C ALA A 62 -10.54 9.05 -24.99
N GLN A 63 -9.61 9.21 -24.05
CA GLN A 63 -8.33 9.91 -24.26
C GLN A 63 -7.09 9.02 -24.24
N VAL A 64 -7.26 7.70 -24.12
CA VAL A 64 -6.12 6.76 -24.17
C VAL A 64 -5.76 6.50 -25.63
N ASN A 65 -4.51 6.82 -25.99
CA ASN A 65 -3.92 6.53 -27.29
C ASN A 65 -4.11 5.04 -27.63
N PRO A 66 -4.47 4.66 -28.89
CA PRO A 66 -4.65 3.27 -29.30
C PRO A 66 -3.51 2.33 -28.89
N THR A 67 -2.27 2.78 -28.99
CA THR A 67 -1.08 2.01 -28.56
C THR A 67 -1.06 1.71 -27.05
N THR A 68 -1.58 2.63 -26.26
CA THR A 68 -1.71 2.44 -24.80
C THR A 68 -2.89 1.51 -24.48
N ARG A 69 -3.93 1.52 -25.31
CA ARG A 69 -5.10 0.67 -25.17
C ARG A 69 -4.77 -0.81 -25.42
N ASP A 70 -3.95 -1.08 -26.43
CA ASP A 70 -3.47 -2.45 -26.73
C ASP A 70 -2.51 -2.95 -25.65
N ALA A 71 -1.63 -2.09 -25.13
CA ALA A 71 -0.77 -2.41 -23.98
C ALA A 71 -1.59 -2.68 -22.70
N LEU A 72 -2.67 -1.91 -22.48
CA LEU A 72 -3.58 -2.13 -21.34
C LEU A 72 -4.36 -3.45 -21.48
N GLN A 73 -4.79 -3.83 -22.69
CA GLN A 73 -5.51 -5.10 -22.90
C GLN A 73 -4.62 -6.34 -22.65
N HIS A 74 -3.30 -6.22 -22.79
CA HIS A 74 -2.36 -7.30 -22.58
C HIS A 74 -1.70 -7.29 -21.17
N ALA A 75 -1.67 -6.13 -20.50
CA ALA A 75 -1.03 -5.97 -19.21
C ALA A 75 -2.01 -5.95 -18.02
N VAL A 76 -3.25 -5.50 -18.23
CA VAL A 76 -4.26 -5.47 -17.19
C VAL A 76 -5.07 -6.76 -17.24
N SER A 77 -4.59 -7.76 -16.55
CA SER A 77 -5.41 -8.91 -16.19
C SER A 77 -6.32 -8.49 -15.04
N PHE A 78 -7.59 -8.20 -15.31
CA PHE A 78 -8.61 -8.19 -14.27
C PHE A 78 -8.84 -9.64 -13.84
N HIS A 79 -7.82 -10.19 -13.21
CA HIS A 79 -7.93 -11.47 -12.58
C HIS A 79 -8.50 -11.23 -11.18
N VAL A 80 -9.74 -11.63 -10.98
CA VAL A 80 -10.06 -12.24 -9.70
C VAL A 80 -9.31 -13.57 -9.76
N PRO A 81 -8.17 -13.70 -9.10
CA PRO A 81 -7.44 -14.95 -9.16
C PRO A 81 -8.36 -16.01 -8.54
N THR A 82 -8.88 -16.92 -9.36
CA THR A 82 -9.20 -18.25 -8.89
C THR A 82 -7.87 -18.93 -8.61
N VAL A 83 -7.13 -18.35 -7.66
CA VAL A 83 -5.95 -19.00 -7.11
C VAL A 83 -6.49 -20.17 -6.34
N ALA A 84 -6.21 -21.38 -6.81
CA ALA A 84 -6.37 -22.55 -5.96
C ALA A 84 -5.62 -22.20 -4.66
N PRO A 85 -6.29 -22.25 -3.48
CA PRO A 85 -5.62 -21.89 -2.24
C PRO A 85 -4.35 -22.72 -2.19
N MET A 86 -3.20 -22.04 -2.11
CA MET A 86 -1.97 -22.74 -1.80
C MET A 86 -2.30 -23.55 -0.54
N ARG A 87 -2.17 -24.86 -0.58
CA ARG A 87 -2.20 -25.69 0.63
C ARG A 87 -0.92 -25.34 1.39
N SER A 88 -0.96 -24.18 2.04
CA SER A 88 0.16 -23.58 2.72
C SER A 88 0.35 -24.28 4.04
N GLY A 89 1.42 -25.03 4.13
CA GLY A 89 2.09 -25.10 5.40
C GLY A 89 2.61 -23.68 5.67
N HIS A 90 2.32 -23.10 6.83
CA HIS A 90 3.00 -21.90 7.27
C HIS A 90 4.40 -22.31 7.72
N ALA A 91 5.46 -21.75 7.13
CA ALA A 91 6.80 -21.92 7.64
C ALA A 91 7.01 -20.97 8.83
N ALA A 92 7.69 -21.45 9.86
CA ALA A 92 8.08 -20.58 10.95
C ALA A 92 9.04 -19.49 10.45
N LEU A 93 8.79 -18.23 10.84
CA LEU A 93 9.72 -17.13 10.64
C LEU A 93 10.72 -17.07 11.81
N HIS A 94 11.92 -16.62 11.53
CA HIS A 94 12.91 -16.23 12.51
C HIS A 94 12.81 -14.72 12.79
N PHE A 95 13.06 -14.35 14.03
CA PHE A 95 13.04 -12.97 14.49
C PHE A 95 14.39 -12.62 15.08
N GLY A 96 14.88 -11.42 14.81
CA GLY A 96 16.16 -10.99 15.33
C GLY A 96 16.33 -9.48 15.33
N TRP A 97 17.45 -9.05 15.88
CA TRP A 97 17.90 -7.67 15.84
C TRP A 97 19.28 -7.61 15.18
N GLN A 98 19.43 -6.67 14.26
CA GLN A 98 20.70 -6.33 13.65
C GLN A 98 21.11 -4.93 14.09
N THR A 99 22.30 -4.81 14.68
CA THR A 99 22.83 -3.48 14.99
C THR A 99 23.41 -2.87 13.72
N VAL A 100 22.93 -1.69 13.36
CA VAL A 100 23.33 -0.89 12.21
C VAL A 100 23.48 0.55 12.66
N ASP A 101 24.62 1.17 12.43
CA ASP A 101 24.91 2.57 12.82
C ASP A 101 24.59 2.90 14.30
N GLY A 102 24.76 1.90 15.18
CA GLY A 102 24.45 2.02 16.60
C GLY A 102 22.98 1.85 16.98
N ILE A 103 22.12 1.52 16.03
CA ILE A 103 20.67 1.30 16.19
C ILE A 103 20.37 -0.19 16.11
N HIS A 104 19.53 -0.72 17.01
CA HIS A 104 19.06 -2.09 16.91
C HIS A 104 17.81 -2.15 16.05
N LEU A 105 17.92 -2.74 14.87
CA LEU A 105 16.83 -2.91 13.91
C LEU A 105 16.27 -4.31 14.04
N PHE A 106 14.98 -4.40 14.33
CA PHE A 106 14.27 -5.67 14.36
C PHE A 106 13.98 -6.14 12.92
N TYR A 107 14.03 -7.45 12.71
CA TYR A 107 13.65 -8.04 11.42
C TYR A 107 12.96 -9.40 11.58
N ARG A 108 12.19 -9.75 10.55
CA ARG A 108 11.59 -11.06 10.31
C ARG A 108 12.25 -11.69 9.10
N GLU A 109 12.50 -12.99 9.16
CA GLU A 109 13.22 -13.72 8.10
C GLU A 109 12.67 -15.13 7.99
N GLY A 110 12.58 -15.68 6.77
CA GLY A 110 12.14 -17.05 6.54
C GLY A 110 12.59 -17.62 5.20
N GLY A 111 12.42 -18.93 5.07
CA GLY A 111 12.85 -19.66 3.88
C GLY A 111 14.34 -20.02 3.86
N PRO A 112 14.82 -20.74 2.81
CA PRO A 112 16.21 -21.15 2.70
C PRO A 112 17.13 -19.96 2.41
N ALA A 113 18.17 -19.76 3.20
CA ALA A 113 19.11 -18.64 3.06
C ALA A 113 19.86 -18.58 1.71
N ASN A 114 19.91 -19.70 0.98
CA ASN A 114 20.53 -19.79 -0.33
C ASN A 114 19.54 -19.66 -1.50
N ALA A 115 18.27 -19.41 -1.20
CA ALA A 115 17.27 -19.12 -2.21
C ALA A 115 17.31 -17.64 -2.62
N PRO A 116 16.71 -17.24 -3.77
CA PRO A 116 16.57 -15.86 -4.17
C PRO A 116 15.93 -15.00 -3.07
N THR A 117 16.53 -13.87 -2.76
CA THR A 117 16.09 -13.03 -1.64
C THR A 117 15.00 -12.05 -2.08
N LEU A 118 13.91 -12.02 -1.32
CA LEU A 118 12.85 -11.00 -1.37
C LEU A 118 12.95 -10.11 -0.13
N VAL A 119 13.30 -8.85 -0.34
CA VAL A 119 13.32 -7.81 0.69
C VAL A 119 11.99 -7.06 0.67
N LEU A 120 11.29 -7.02 1.81
CA LEU A 120 9.99 -6.37 1.93
C LEU A 120 10.12 -5.08 2.76
N LEU A 121 9.80 -3.96 2.13
CA LEU A 121 9.87 -2.61 2.68
C LEU A 121 8.48 -2.12 3.04
N HIS A 122 8.21 -2.01 4.35
CA HIS A 122 6.89 -1.65 4.86
C HIS A 122 6.56 -0.16 4.72
N GLY A 123 5.27 0.17 4.85
CA GLY A 123 4.77 1.53 4.90
C GLY A 123 4.44 2.01 6.31
N SER A 124 4.02 3.27 6.36
CA SER A 124 3.52 3.90 7.59
C SER A 124 2.00 3.65 7.74
N PRO A 125 1.49 3.49 8.95
CA PRO A 125 2.17 3.50 10.24
C PRO A 125 2.59 2.12 10.74
N THR A 126 2.54 1.08 9.90
CA THR A 126 2.81 -0.31 10.26
C THR A 126 4.32 -0.60 10.41
N SER A 127 4.69 -1.85 10.38
CA SER A 127 6.06 -2.35 10.41
C SER A 127 6.16 -3.66 9.64
N SER A 128 7.26 -4.38 9.71
CA SER A 128 7.41 -5.69 9.07
C SER A 128 6.31 -6.70 9.43
N ILE A 129 5.56 -6.47 10.51
CA ILE A 129 4.44 -7.33 10.92
C ILE A 129 3.35 -7.42 9.84
N MET A 130 3.16 -6.37 9.03
CA MET A 130 2.16 -6.38 7.97
C MET A 130 2.41 -7.47 6.92
N TYR A 131 3.63 -7.95 6.83
CA TYR A 131 4.04 -8.99 5.90
C TYR A 131 4.03 -10.40 6.49
N GLN A 132 3.77 -10.57 7.79
CA GLN A 132 4.00 -11.84 8.47
C GLN A 132 3.34 -13.02 7.75
N THR A 133 2.03 -12.95 7.49
CA THR A 133 1.29 -14.03 6.83
C THR A 133 1.83 -14.31 5.41
N VAL A 134 2.10 -13.25 4.64
CA VAL A 134 2.67 -13.37 3.28
C VAL A 134 4.04 -14.01 3.33
N MET A 135 4.90 -13.60 4.26
CA MET A 135 6.24 -14.16 4.43
C MET A 135 6.20 -15.63 4.85
N GLU A 136 5.32 -16.02 5.78
CA GLU A 136 5.13 -17.42 6.19
C GLU A 136 4.73 -18.30 5.01
N GLN A 137 3.83 -17.83 4.15
CA GLN A 137 3.39 -18.55 2.97
C GLN A 137 4.48 -18.65 1.90
N LEU A 138 5.19 -17.56 1.62
CA LEU A 138 6.29 -17.53 0.65
C LEU A 138 7.45 -18.40 1.13
N ALA A 139 7.84 -18.32 2.40
CA ALA A 139 8.88 -19.15 2.99
C ALA A 139 8.53 -20.65 2.94
N ALA A 140 7.24 -21.00 3.13
CA ALA A 140 6.76 -22.39 3.05
C ALA A 140 6.92 -23.00 1.65
N THR A 141 7.06 -22.19 0.61
CA THR A 141 7.36 -22.71 -0.74
C THR A 141 8.76 -23.34 -0.83
N GLY A 142 9.68 -22.96 0.07
CA GLY A 142 11.09 -23.34 0.01
C GLY A 142 11.87 -22.75 -1.17
N LYS A 143 11.27 -21.80 -1.91
CA LYS A 143 11.85 -21.22 -3.13
C LYS A 143 12.38 -19.80 -2.95
N LEU A 144 12.02 -19.12 -1.88
CA LEU A 144 12.39 -17.74 -1.59
C LEU A 144 12.96 -17.63 -0.18
N HIS A 145 14.01 -16.85 -0.05
CA HIS A 145 14.46 -16.28 1.19
C HIS A 145 13.76 -14.93 1.36
N VAL A 146 12.93 -14.78 2.38
CA VAL A 146 12.13 -13.57 2.61
C VAL A 146 12.63 -12.84 3.85
N ILE A 147 12.81 -11.53 3.76
CA ILE A 147 13.27 -10.72 4.88
C ILE A 147 12.58 -9.35 4.89
N ALA A 148 12.11 -8.92 6.06
CA ALA A 148 11.51 -7.61 6.30
C ALA A 148 12.03 -7.06 7.62
N MET A 149 12.48 -5.80 7.60
CA MET A 149 12.93 -5.10 8.81
C MET A 149 11.92 -4.03 9.23
N ASP A 150 11.93 -3.69 10.51
CA ASP A 150 11.26 -2.50 11.02
C ASP A 150 12.23 -1.31 10.89
N TYR A 151 11.78 -0.20 10.28
CA TYR A 151 12.60 1.01 10.23
C TYR A 151 12.79 1.62 11.63
N PRO A 152 13.80 2.47 11.85
CA PRO A 152 13.92 3.25 13.09
C PRO A 152 12.60 3.94 13.43
N SER A 153 12.18 3.89 14.68
CA SER A 153 10.90 4.33 15.25
C SER A 153 9.65 3.47 14.93
N TYR A 154 9.77 2.45 14.10
CA TYR A 154 8.67 1.53 13.78
C TYR A 154 8.81 0.19 14.50
N GLY A 155 7.68 -0.48 14.73
CA GLY A 155 7.63 -1.84 15.27
C GLY A 155 8.48 -2.03 16.53
N TYR A 156 9.40 -2.98 16.48
CA TYR A 156 10.32 -3.32 17.57
C TYR A 156 11.71 -2.67 17.46
N SER A 157 12.00 -1.98 16.35
CA SER A 157 13.28 -1.29 16.19
C SER A 157 13.42 -0.13 17.16
N ASP A 158 14.68 0.24 17.47
CA ASP A 158 14.96 1.41 18.29
C ASP A 158 14.31 2.67 17.75
N ALA A 159 14.00 3.60 18.65
CA ALA A 159 13.48 4.92 18.31
C ALA A 159 14.45 5.98 18.85
N PRO A 160 15.57 6.24 18.16
CA PRO A 160 16.49 7.28 18.59
C PRO A 160 15.80 8.65 18.62
N ASP A 161 16.27 9.52 19.53
CA ASP A 161 15.77 10.88 19.65
C ASP A 161 15.91 11.63 18.31
N HIS A 162 14.84 12.20 17.81
CA HIS A 162 14.81 12.91 16.52
C HIS A 162 15.77 14.11 16.47
N ARG A 163 16.23 14.60 17.61
CA ARG A 163 17.27 15.65 17.69
C ARG A 163 18.68 15.11 17.44
N GLN A 164 18.87 13.81 17.49
CA GLN A 164 20.16 13.12 17.30
C GLN A 164 20.15 12.24 16.05
N TYR A 165 18.99 11.76 15.64
CA TYR A 165 18.78 10.96 14.44
C TYR A 165 17.86 11.71 13.47
N SER A 166 18.35 12.03 12.28
CA SER A 166 17.57 12.73 11.26
C SER A 166 16.58 11.77 10.62
N TYR A 167 15.31 11.90 10.93
CA TYR A 167 14.24 11.10 10.32
C TYR A 167 13.87 11.66 8.93
N THR A 168 14.66 11.26 7.93
CA THR A 168 14.44 11.57 6.52
C THR A 168 14.42 10.29 5.70
N PHE A 169 13.76 10.31 4.53
CA PHE A 169 13.75 9.16 3.62
C PHE A 169 15.16 8.79 3.12
N ASP A 170 16.03 9.79 2.94
CA ASP A 170 17.43 9.56 2.59
C ASP A 170 18.15 8.76 3.69
N HIS A 171 18.03 9.18 4.94
CA HIS A 171 18.71 8.52 6.06
C HIS A 171 18.13 7.13 6.37
N ILE A 172 16.79 6.97 6.30
CA ILE A 172 16.16 5.65 6.42
C ILE A 172 16.67 4.71 5.31
N ALA A 173 16.72 5.18 4.06
CA ALA A 173 17.23 4.38 2.95
C ALA A 173 18.70 3.97 3.16
N GLN A 174 19.54 4.88 3.68
CA GLN A 174 20.92 4.57 4.04
C GLN A 174 20.98 3.49 5.14
N THR A 175 20.16 3.62 6.20
CA THR A 175 20.06 2.62 7.27
C THR A 175 19.65 1.26 6.72
N VAL A 176 18.68 1.21 5.80
CA VAL A 176 18.27 -0.04 5.12
C VAL A 176 19.42 -0.61 4.28
N ALA A 177 20.15 0.22 3.53
CA ALA A 177 21.32 -0.22 2.75
C ALA A 177 22.38 -0.86 3.66
N HIS A 178 22.70 -0.23 4.78
CA HIS A 178 23.66 -0.76 5.77
C HIS A 178 23.15 -2.06 6.41
N PHE A 179 21.84 -2.18 6.66
CA PHE A 179 21.24 -3.42 7.13
C PHE A 179 21.44 -4.56 6.11
N LEU A 180 21.17 -4.31 4.82
CA LEU A 180 21.36 -5.33 3.78
C LEU A 180 22.83 -5.78 3.68
N VAL A 181 23.77 -4.84 3.78
CA VAL A 181 25.21 -5.15 3.83
C VAL A 181 25.54 -5.99 5.07
N ALA A 182 25.04 -5.62 6.25
CA ALA A 182 25.29 -6.36 7.49
C ALA A 182 24.69 -7.76 7.48
N ARG A 183 23.68 -8.03 6.62
CA ARG A 183 23.06 -9.33 6.39
C ARG A 183 23.65 -10.10 5.20
N ASP A 184 24.70 -9.58 4.56
CA ASP A 184 25.32 -10.12 3.35
C ASP A 184 24.34 -10.32 2.18
N ILE A 185 23.34 -9.42 2.05
CA ILE A 185 22.33 -9.42 0.99
C ILE A 185 22.81 -8.52 -0.13
N GLN A 186 23.30 -9.09 -1.22
CA GLN A 186 23.93 -8.36 -2.33
C GLN A 186 23.00 -8.24 -3.55
N GLN A 187 22.16 -9.27 -3.79
CA GLN A 187 21.16 -9.29 -4.86
C GLN A 187 19.80 -9.65 -4.29
N TYR A 188 18.76 -8.92 -4.71
CA TYR A 188 17.43 -9.11 -4.15
C TYR A 188 16.33 -8.57 -5.05
N THR A 189 15.15 -9.15 -4.91
CA THR A 189 13.89 -8.55 -5.35
C THR A 189 13.39 -7.60 -4.28
N LEU A 190 12.96 -6.40 -4.68
CA LEU A 190 12.33 -5.45 -3.77
C LEU A 190 10.81 -5.54 -3.85
N TYR A 191 10.17 -5.79 -2.70
CA TYR A 191 8.75 -5.54 -2.49
C TYR A 191 8.59 -4.25 -1.68
N MET A 192 7.86 -3.27 -2.23
CA MET A 192 7.77 -1.93 -1.68
C MET A 192 6.31 -1.51 -1.51
N GLN A 193 5.90 -1.14 -0.29
CA GLN A 193 4.57 -0.62 -0.02
C GLN A 193 4.68 0.76 0.61
N ASP A 194 3.86 1.74 0.17
CA ASP A 194 3.75 3.08 0.76
C ASP A 194 5.13 3.76 0.94
N TYR A 195 5.60 4.02 2.18
CA TYR A 195 6.94 4.56 2.49
C TYR A 195 8.08 3.67 1.97
N GLY A 196 7.82 2.38 1.81
CA GLY A 196 8.78 1.47 1.19
C GLY A 196 9.14 1.88 -0.24
N VAL A 197 8.26 2.56 -0.99
CA VAL A 197 8.54 3.00 -2.36
C VAL A 197 9.61 4.09 -2.41
N PRO A 198 9.49 5.24 -1.73
CA PRO A 198 10.55 6.24 -1.74
C PRO A 198 11.86 5.74 -1.12
N ILE A 199 11.82 4.83 -0.13
CA ILE A 199 13.02 4.19 0.42
C ILE A 199 13.64 3.27 -0.64
N GLY A 200 12.85 2.40 -1.26
CA GLY A 200 13.34 1.44 -2.25
C GLY A 200 13.90 2.10 -3.51
N PHE A 201 13.30 3.17 -4.00
CA PHE A 201 13.86 3.90 -5.15
C PHE A 201 15.20 4.56 -4.85
N ARG A 202 15.47 4.95 -3.60
CA ARG A 202 16.82 5.39 -3.18
C ARG A 202 17.82 4.23 -3.17
N LEU A 203 17.41 3.06 -2.73
CA LEU A 203 18.24 1.84 -2.80
C LEU A 203 18.55 1.47 -4.24
N ILE A 204 17.53 1.47 -5.12
CA ILE A 204 17.69 1.21 -6.55
C ILE A 204 18.67 2.23 -7.18
N GLN A 205 18.52 3.50 -6.85
CA GLN A 205 19.40 4.56 -7.35
C GLN A 205 20.85 4.38 -6.89
N ALA A 206 21.06 3.97 -5.63
CA ALA A 206 22.38 3.75 -5.06
C ALA A 206 23.06 2.48 -5.61
N ALA A 207 22.31 1.40 -5.86
CA ALA A 207 22.83 0.11 -6.26
C ALA A 207 21.91 -0.60 -7.29
N PRO A 208 21.76 -0.07 -8.51
CA PRO A 208 20.82 -0.60 -9.50
C PRO A 208 21.12 -2.04 -9.90
N ASN A 209 22.41 -2.45 -9.85
CA ASN A 209 22.84 -3.81 -10.20
C ASN A 209 22.47 -4.85 -9.13
N SER A 210 22.10 -4.43 -7.92
CA SER A 210 21.66 -5.33 -6.84
C SER A 210 20.19 -5.74 -6.97
N ILE A 211 19.45 -5.16 -7.91
CA ILE A 211 18.01 -5.38 -8.06
C ILE A 211 17.75 -6.48 -9.09
N SER A 212 17.14 -7.57 -8.66
CA SER A 212 16.71 -8.68 -9.54
C SER A 212 15.33 -8.45 -10.13
N ALA A 213 14.41 -7.86 -9.35
CA ALA A 213 13.06 -7.48 -9.78
C ALA A 213 12.46 -6.45 -8.82
N ILE A 214 11.37 -5.83 -9.24
CA ILE A 214 10.64 -4.81 -8.47
C ILE A 214 9.18 -5.22 -8.35
N ILE A 215 8.67 -5.21 -7.11
CA ILE A 215 7.25 -5.38 -6.80
C ILE A 215 6.79 -4.14 -6.03
N VAL A 216 5.77 -3.47 -6.55
CA VAL A 216 5.17 -2.28 -5.93
C VAL A 216 3.76 -2.60 -5.48
N GLN A 217 3.45 -2.29 -4.23
CA GLN A 217 2.10 -2.40 -3.71
C GLN A 217 1.65 -1.07 -3.11
N ASN A 218 0.58 -0.49 -3.66
CA ASN A 218 -0.02 0.74 -3.12
C ASN A 218 1.03 1.81 -2.72
N GLY A 219 1.86 2.20 -3.69
CA GLY A 219 2.86 3.24 -3.51
C GLY A 219 3.24 3.90 -4.84
N VAL A 220 3.59 5.17 -4.84
CA VAL A 220 3.63 5.99 -6.04
C VAL A 220 5.00 6.62 -6.31
N ILE A 221 5.33 6.72 -7.60
CA ILE A 221 6.37 7.60 -8.16
C ILE A 221 5.79 8.54 -9.23
N HIS A 222 4.45 8.65 -9.25
CA HIS A 222 3.70 9.48 -10.17
C HIS A 222 2.61 10.22 -9.39
N LEU A 223 2.43 11.50 -9.68
CA LEU A 223 1.39 12.28 -9.03
C LEU A 223 -0.03 11.83 -9.41
N ASP A 224 -0.20 11.17 -10.55
CA ASP A 224 -1.50 10.65 -11.02
C ASP A 224 -2.23 9.82 -9.94
N GLY A 225 -1.47 9.06 -9.18
CA GLY A 225 -2.00 8.24 -8.09
C GLY A 225 -2.11 8.94 -6.75
N PHE A 226 -1.71 10.21 -6.64
CA PHE A 226 -1.63 10.91 -5.35
C PHE A 226 -2.43 12.22 -5.36
N PRO A 227 -3.77 12.17 -5.27
CA PRO A 227 -4.62 13.36 -5.35
C PRO A 227 -4.27 14.43 -4.32
N ALA A 228 -3.95 14.05 -3.08
CA ALA A 228 -3.61 15.01 -2.04
C ALA A 228 -2.33 15.80 -2.35
N ALA A 229 -1.37 15.22 -3.08
CA ALA A 229 -0.16 15.91 -3.51
C ALA A 229 -0.41 16.84 -4.72
N GLN A 230 -1.47 16.59 -5.50
CA GLN A 230 -1.84 17.43 -6.64
C GLN A 230 -2.63 18.68 -6.20
N ASP A 231 -3.32 18.61 -5.07
CA ASP A 231 -4.09 19.75 -4.54
C ASP A 231 -3.17 20.68 -3.73
N PRO A 232 -2.84 21.89 -4.22
CA PRO A 232 -1.99 22.84 -3.52
C PRO A 232 -2.58 23.31 -2.19
N ASP A 233 -3.89 23.20 -2.02
CA ASP A 233 -4.61 23.59 -0.82
C ASP A 233 -4.82 22.43 0.15
N SER A 234 -4.41 21.23 -0.21
CA SER A 234 -4.44 20.08 0.70
C SER A 234 -3.63 20.38 1.97
N MET A 235 -4.04 19.75 3.08
CA MET A 235 -3.32 19.85 4.33
C MET A 235 -1.88 19.37 4.21
N LEU A 236 -1.64 18.28 3.47
CA LEU A 236 -0.30 17.75 3.22
C LEU A 236 0.59 18.76 2.50
N ASN A 237 0.11 19.36 1.40
CA ASN A 237 0.90 20.35 0.66
C ASN A 237 1.19 21.61 1.49
N LYS A 238 0.25 22.03 2.33
CA LYS A 238 0.48 23.15 3.26
C LYS A 238 1.54 22.78 4.28
N TYR A 239 1.47 21.59 4.88
CA TYR A 239 2.43 21.09 5.83
C TYR A 239 3.85 21.00 5.26
N TRP A 240 3.99 20.46 4.04
CA TRP A 240 5.29 20.35 3.37
C TRP A 240 5.92 21.70 3.03
N ARG A 241 5.12 22.76 2.89
CA ARG A 241 5.64 24.11 2.62
C ARG A 241 5.99 24.91 3.87
N THR A 242 5.23 24.72 4.93
CA THR A 242 5.29 25.62 6.10
C THR A 242 5.02 24.82 7.38
N ARG A 243 5.92 23.91 7.70
CA ARG A 243 5.85 23.20 8.98
C ARG A 243 6.12 24.16 10.14
N ASP A 244 5.23 24.16 11.13
CA ASP A 244 5.37 24.88 12.39
C ASP A 244 4.76 24.07 13.54
N LEU A 245 4.92 24.56 14.79
CA LEU A 245 4.39 23.87 15.97
C LEU A 245 2.89 23.64 15.90
N ALA A 246 2.11 24.57 15.34
CA ALA A 246 0.67 24.44 15.24
C ALA A 246 0.28 23.34 14.23
N SER A 247 0.96 23.28 13.11
CA SER A 247 0.77 22.23 12.12
C SER A 247 1.20 20.86 12.66
N ASP A 248 2.31 20.75 13.38
CA ASP A 248 2.74 19.52 14.04
C ASP A 248 1.67 19.02 15.05
N GLN A 249 1.14 19.91 15.87
CA GLN A 249 0.07 19.56 16.82
C GLN A 249 -1.22 19.11 16.11
N GLN A 250 -1.56 19.75 15.00
CA GLN A 250 -2.72 19.37 14.20
C GLN A 250 -2.51 17.98 13.57
N PHE A 251 -1.35 17.71 12.97
CA PHE A 251 -1.02 16.41 12.39
C PHE A 251 -0.97 15.31 13.45
N ALA A 252 -0.33 15.54 14.59
CA ALA A 252 -0.30 14.58 15.69
C ALA A 252 -1.72 14.23 16.18
N LYS A 253 -2.60 15.23 16.28
CA LYS A 253 -4.00 15.02 16.66
C LYS A 253 -4.77 14.21 15.61
N GLU A 254 -4.54 14.47 14.34
CA GLU A 254 -5.19 13.75 13.24
C GLU A 254 -4.66 12.33 13.13
N ALA A 255 -3.35 12.13 13.26
CA ALA A 255 -2.76 10.80 13.32
C ALA A 255 -3.33 9.96 14.47
N ALA A 256 -3.54 10.56 15.64
CA ALA A 256 -4.17 9.88 16.77
C ALA A 256 -5.65 9.53 16.54
N GLN A 257 -6.30 10.18 15.57
CA GLN A 257 -7.70 9.95 15.20
C GLN A 257 -7.84 9.10 13.92
N MET A 258 -6.74 8.84 13.21
CA MET A 258 -6.79 7.96 12.04
C MET A 258 -7.30 6.59 12.47
N PRO A 259 -8.37 6.11 11.84
CA PRO A 259 -8.86 4.78 12.12
C PRO A 259 -7.77 3.79 11.73
N PHE A 260 -7.44 2.91 12.64
CA PHE A 260 -6.58 1.77 12.33
C PHE A 260 -7.22 0.89 11.26
N PRO A 261 -6.39 0.14 10.52
CA PRO A 261 -6.90 -0.79 9.52
C PRO A 261 -8.00 -1.75 10.02
N SER A 262 -8.01 -2.09 11.32
CA SER A 262 -9.04 -2.91 11.94
C SER A 262 -10.34 -2.16 12.26
N SER A 263 -10.34 -0.82 12.26
CA SER A 263 -11.59 -0.10 12.46
C SER A 263 -12.52 -0.33 11.28
N ALA A 264 -13.83 -0.33 11.54
CA ALA A 264 -14.89 -0.70 10.59
C ALA A 264 -14.87 0.03 9.23
N ASN A 265 -13.99 1.02 9.08
CA ASN A 265 -13.90 1.85 7.86
C ASN A 265 -12.75 1.43 6.92
N TRP A 266 -11.81 0.55 7.34
CA TRP A 266 -10.59 0.27 6.58
C TRP A 266 -10.55 -1.12 6.00
N THR A 267 -10.92 -2.11 6.80
CA THR A 267 -10.86 -3.49 6.36
C THR A 267 -12.15 -4.18 6.70
N GLN A 268 -12.64 -4.92 5.76
CA GLN A 268 -13.75 -5.84 5.92
C GLN A 268 -13.27 -7.29 5.73
N GLY A 269 -11.97 -7.49 5.58
CA GLY A 269 -11.39 -8.80 5.32
C GLY A 269 -11.43 -9.71 6.57
N PRO A 270 -11.89 -10.96 6.44
CA PRO A 270 -11.93 -11.89 7.56
C PRO A 270 -10.55 -12.31 8.07
N ASN A 271 -9.50 -11.98 7.32
CA ASN A 271 -8.12 -12.41 7.56
C ASN A 271 -7.24 -11.34 8.21
N PHE A 272 -7.81 -10.18 8.58
CA PHE A 272 -7.02 -9.10 9.17
C PHE A 272 -6.47 -9.49 10.54
N PRO A 273 -5.14 -9.56 10.74
CA PRO A 273 -4.56 -9.97 12.02
C PRO A 273 -4.67 -8.85 13.06
N PRO A 274 -5.35 -9.06 14.20
CA PRO A 274 -5.50 -8.03 15.23
C PRO A 274 -4.16 -7.63 15.87
N ASP A 275 -3.17 -8.51 15.84
CA ASP A 275 -1.84 -8.27 16.42
C ASP A 275 -1.09 -7.17 15.67
N ASN A 276 -1.35 -6.99 14.38
CA ASN A 276 -0.78 -5.90 13.59
C ASN A 276 -1.20 -4.53 14.12
N GLU A 277 -2.49 -4.36 14.43
CA GLU A 277 -3.01 -3.13 15.02
C GLU A 277 -2.41 -2.88 16.39
N LEU A 278 -2.41 -3.90 17.26
CA LEU A 278 -1.90 -3.79 18.61
C LEU A 278 -0.43 -3.38 18.61
N LEU A 279 0.42 -4.01 17.80
CA LEU A 279 1.84 -3.66 17.70
C LEU A 279 2.02 -2.23 17.18
N THR A 280 1.24 -1.82 16.19
CA THR A 280 1.32 -0.47 15.64
C THR A 280 0.96 0.58 16.70
N ILE A 281 -0.13 0.38 17.46
CA ILE A 281 -0.52 1.28 18.56
C ILE A 281 0.60 1.37 19.59
N ILE A 282 1.10 0.22 20.07
CA ILE A 282 2.14 0.18 21.11
C ILE A 282 3.42 0.87 20.63
N SER A 283 3.82 0.63 19.37
CA SER A 283 5.03 1.23 18.84
C SER A 283 4.93 2.74 18.73
N GLN A 284 3.77 3.27 18.34
CA GLN A 284 3.52 4.71 18.23
C GLN A 284 3.44 5.41 19.59
N GLN A 285 3.09 4.69 20.67
CA GLN A 285 3.04 5.25 22.01
C GLN A 285 4.41 5.35 22.69
N ARG A 286 5.47 4.86 22.06
CA ARG A 286 6.84 4.97 22.61
C ARG A 286 7.27 6.44 22.64
N PRO A 287 8.05 6.86 23.68
CA PRO A 287 8.56 8.23 23.76
C PRO A 287 9.33 8.65 22.48
N GLY A 288 9.06 9.84 21.98
CA GLY A 288 9.73 10.42 20.81
C GLY A 288 9.28 9.91 19.45
N VAL A 289 8.46 8.85 19.38
CA VAL A 289 8.01 8.27 18.09
C VAL A 289 7.11 9.24 17.33
N VAL A 290 6.26 9.98 18.01
CA VAL A 290 5.39 10.98 17.35
C VAL A 290 6.24 12.04 16.63
N ASP A 291 7.27 12.58 17.30
CA ASP A 291 8.15 13.59 16.71
C ASP A 291 8.92 13.02 15.50
N ALA A 292 9.42 11.78 15.62
CA ALA A 292 10.08 11.07 14.52
C ALA A 292 9.16 10.89 13.30
N HIS A 293 7.89 10.55 13.53
CA HIS A 293 6.91 10.38 12.46
C HIS A 293 6.48 11.71 11.84
N LEU A 294 6.39 12.79 12.62
CA LEU A 294 6.16 14.14 12.10
C LEU A 294 7.31 14.59 11.20
N ASP A 295 8.56 14.29 11.57
CA ASP A 295 9.73 14.57 10.72
C ASP A 295 9.64 13.82 9.40
N LEU A 296 9.30 12.52 9.40
CA LEU A 296 9.12 11.74 8.17
C LEU A 296 7.94 12.22 7.33
N TRP A 297 6.83 12.61 7.94
CA TRP A 297 5.69 13.17 7.20
C TRP A 297 6.07 14.49 6.52
N PHE A 298 6.83 15.33 7.20
CA PHE A 298 7.34 16.55 6.60
C PHE A 298 8.32 16.25 5.46
N ASP A 299 9.27 15.34 5.70
CA ASP A 299 10.26 14.95 4.70
C ASP A 299 9.64 14.20 3.50
N TYR A 300 8.42 13.67 3.62
CA TYR A 300 7.73 13.05 2.48
C TYR A 300 7.62 14.02 1.29
N GLY A 301 7.48 15.31 1.56
CA GLY A 301 7.47 16.35 0.53
C GLY A 301 8.73 16.36 -0.34
N SER A 302 9.87 15.88 0.17
CA SER A 302 11.13 15.79 -0.57
C SER A 302 11.13 14.72 -1.68
N ASN A 303 10.19 13.77 -1.64
CA ASN A 303 10.13 12.67 -2.60
C ASN A 303 9.61 13.10 -3.97
N MET A 304 8.62 13.98 -4.03
CA MET A 304 7.96 14.35 -5.29
C MET A 304 8.89 15.01 -6.32
N PRO A 305 9.81 15.90 -5.92
CA PRO A 305 10.84 16.40 -6.85
C PRO A 305 11.74 15.32 -7.44
N LEU A 306 11.85 14.15 -6.79
CA LEU A 306 12.67 13.02 -7.25
C LEU A 306 11.91 12.09 -8.22
N TYR A 307 10.58 12.17 -8.29
CA TYR A 307 9.79 11.29 -9.14
C TYR A 307 10.26 11.24 -10.60
N PRO A 308 10.55 12.37 -11.29
CA PRO A 308 11.05 12.30 -12.66
C PRO A 308 12.37 11.52 -12.79
N ALA A 309 13.26 11.62 -11.80
CA ALA A 309 14.51 10.86 -11.79
C ALA A 309 14.25 9.36 -11.58
N TRP A 310 13.34 9.00 -10.67
CA TRP A 310 12.97 7.61 -10.42
C TRP A 310 12.22 6.96 -11.60
N GLN A 311 11.36 7.73 -12.27
CA GLN A 311 10.69 7.29 -13.52
C GLN A 311 11.71 6.99 -14.61
N ASN A 312 12.71 7.87 -14.80
CA ASN A 312 13.80 7.65 -15.76
C ASN A 312 14.69 6.46 -15.36
N LEU A 313 14.96 6.30 -14.06
CA LEU A 313 15.70 5.15 -13.55
C LEU A 313 14.93 3.86 -13.85
N LEU A 314 13.64 3.80 -13.55
CA LEU A 314 12.79 2.63 -13.84
C LEU A 314 12.78 2.26 -15.33
N LYS A 315 12.72 3.26 -16.23
CA LYS A 315 12.85 3.05 -17.69
C LYS A 315 14.17 2.44 -18.10
N SER A 316 15.24 2.78 -17.41
CA SER A 316 16.59 2.31 -17.72
C SER A 316 16.88 0.91 -17.19
N LEU A 317 16.14 0.46 -16.17
CA LEU A 317 16.27 -0.88 -15.61
C LEU A 317 15.66 -1.91 -16.56
N ASN A 318 16.39 -2.98 -16.76
CA ASN A 318 15.89 -4.13 -17.54
C ASN A 318 15.57 -5.29 -16.60
N VAL A 319 14.76 -5.01 -15.58
CA VAL A 319 14.32 -6.00 -14.58
C VAL A 319 12.80 -6.18 -14.67
N PRO A 320 12.28 -7.37 -14.30
CA PRO A 320 10.84 -7.58 -14.18
C PRO A 320 10.20 -6.62 -13.16
N VAL A 321 8.99 -6.16 -13.46
CA VAL A 321 8.21 -5.27 -12.59
C VAL A 321 6.81 -5.83 -12.41
N GLU A 322 6.37 -5.95 -11.16
CA GLU A 322 5.00 -6.27 -10.78
C GLU A 322 4.42 -5.11 -9.98
N VAL A 323 3.16 -4.76 -10.24
CA VAL A 323 2.41 -3.73 -9.51
C VAL A 323 1.13 -4.35 -9.00
N ILE A 324 0.99 -4.42 -7.69
CA ILE A 324 -0.20 -4.95 -7.01
C ILE A 324 -0.90 -3.80 -6.32
N TRP A 325 -2.21 -3.68 -6.48
CA TRP A 325 -2.92 -2.49 -5.99
C TRP A 325 -4.28 -2.81 -5.42
N GLY A 326 -4.53 -2.36 -4.19
CA GLY A 326 -5.87 -2.36 -3.63
C GLY A 326 -6.70 -1.23 -4.24
N SER A 327 -7.81 -1.58 -4.89
CA SER A 327 -8.68 -0.62 -5.62
C SER A 327 -9.41 0.35 -4.71
N ARG A 328 -9.55 0.01 -3.42
CA ARG A 328 -10.23 0.83 -2.40
C ARG A 328 -9.27 1.69 -1.59
N ASP A 329 -8.03 1.87 -2.07
CA ASP A 329 -7.05 2.74 -1.43
C ASP A 329 -7.51 4.20 -1.48
N ASN A 330 -7.60 4.83 -0.32
CA ASN A 330 -8.01 6.23 -0.17
C ASN A 330 -6.83 7.21 -0.27
N TYR A 331 -5.59 6.73 -0.18
CA TYR A 331 -4.37 7.56 -0.29
C TYR A 331 -3.84 7.57 -1.71
N PHE A 332 -3.70 6.39 -2.31
CA PHE A 332 -3.14 6.20 -3.64
C PHE A 332 -4.14 5.53 -4.56
N THR A 333 -4.67 6.28 -5.51
CA THR A 333 -5.67 5.77 -6.45
C THR A 333 -5.07 4.80 -7.47
N VAL A 334 -5.91 3.98 -8.10
CA VAL A 334 -5.53 3.03 -9.17
C VAL A 334 -4.80 3.72 -10.34
N ALA A 335 -5.02 5.03 -10.54
CA ALA A 335 -4.28 5.79 -11.54
C ALA A 335 -2.75 5.74 -11.30
N GLY A 336 -2.32 5.63 -10.05
CA GLY A 336 -0.91 5.41 -9.69
C GLY A 336 -0.37 4.08 -10.17
N ALA A 337 -1.14 3.00 -10.02
CA ALA A 337 -0.76 1.68 -10.55
C ALA A 337 -0.57 1.71 -12.07
N LEU A 338 -1.54 2.27 -12.78
CA LEU A 338 -1.52 2.35 -14.25
C LEU A 338 -0.38 3.26 -14.76
N ALA A 339 0.01 4.27 -13.98
CA ALA A 339 1.07 5.18 -14.35
C ALA A 339 2.44 4.50 -14.49
N TYR A 340 2.69 3.40 -13.75
CA TYR A 340 3.92 2.62 -13.89
C TYR A 340 4.14 2.07 -15.30
N LEU A 341 3.09 1.81 -16.09
CA LEU A 341 3.21 1.35 -17.48
C LEU A 341 3.92 2.35 -18.40
N ARG A 342 3.97 3.64 -18.04
CA ARG A 342 4.70 4.65 -18.82
C ARG A 342 6.20 4.44 -18.76
N ASP A 343 6.70 3.87 -17.67
CA ASP A 343 8.12 3.72 -17.38
C ASP A 343 8.56 2.26 -17.44
N ALA A 344 7.65 1.33 -17.16
CA ALA A 344 7.84 -0.12 -17.28
C ALA A 344 6.67 -0.72 -18.11
N PRO A 345 6.70 -0.63 -19.46
CA PRO A 345 5.59 -1.04 -20.32
C PRO A 345 5.27 -2.54 -20.28
N LYS A 346 6.19 -3.36 -19.73
CA LYS A 346 6.03 -4.79 -19.54
C LYS A 346 5.64 -5.17 -18.11
N ALA A 347 5.35 -4.20 -17.25
CA ALA A 347 4.96 -4.47 -15.87
C ALA A 347 3.67 -5.30 -15.82
N GLU A 348 3.64 -6.30 -14.94
CA GLU A 348 2.43 -7.03 -14.61
C GLU A 348 1.62 -6.21 -13.60
N ILE A 349 0.35 -5.91 -13.91
CA ILE A 349 -0.49 -5.09 -13.02
C ILE A 349 -1.67 -5.91 -12.54
N HIS A 350 -1.84 -5.97 -11.21
CA HIS A 350 -2.90 -6.69 -10.53
C HIS A 350 -3.69 -5.72 -9.63
N ILE A 351 -4.98 -5.60 -9.89
CA ILE A 351 -5.89 -4.77 -9.10
C ILE A 351 -6.77 -5.69 -8.25
N LEU A 352 -6.62 -5.57 -6.93
CA LEU A 352 -7.35 -6.36 -5.95
C LEU A 352 -8.53 -5.57 -5.37
N ASP A 353 -9.57 -6.27 -4.93
CA ASP A 353 -10.63 -5.68 -4.10
C ASP A 353 -10.17 -5.56 -2.65
N ALA A 354 -9.19 -4.70 -2.44
CA ALA A 354 -8.56 -4.42 -1.16
C ALA A 354 -8.32 -2.91 -1.01
N GLY A 355 -7.99 -2.47 0.20
CA GLY A 355 -7.56 -1.11 0.50
C GLY A 355 -6.05 -0.92 0.40
N HIS A 356 -5.56 0.08 1.12
CA HIS A 356 -4.14 0.45 1.16
C HIS A 356 -3.23 -0.66 1.71
N PHE A 357 -3.73 -1.47 2.63
CA PHE A 357 -3.00 -2.58 3.26
C PHE A 357 -3.42 -3.93 2.69
N ALA A 358 -3.35 -4.10 1.37
CA ALA A 358 -3.78 -5.31 0.69
C ALA A 358 -3.09 -6.59 1.22
N THR A 359 -1.85 -6.50 1.72
CA THR A 359 -1.15 -7.60 2.41
C THR A 359 -1.83 -8.10 3.67
N LEU A 360 -2.63 -7.26 4.33
CA LEU A 360 -3.39 -7.60 5.53
C LEU A 360 -4.82 -8.05 5.19
N GLU A 361 -5.38 -7.52 4.10
CA GLU A 361 -6.75 -7.81 3.69
C GLU A 361 -6.87 -9.10 2.87
N ASP A 362 -5.89 -9.36 1.99
CA ASP A 362 -5.85 -10.53 1.12
C ASP A 362 -4.41 -11.09 1.00
N PRO A 363 -3.83 -11.59 2.10
CA PRO A 363 -2.47 -12.13 2.09
C PRO A 363 -2.30 -13.31 1.16
N ASP A 364 -3.35 -14.12 0.95
CA ASP A 364 -3.32 -15.29 0.07
C ASP A 364 -3.13 -14.88 -1.39
N ALA A 365 -3.88 -13.87 -1.85
CA ALA A 365 -3.73 -13.34 -3.21
C ALA A 365 -2.35 -12.71 -3.41
N ILE A 366 -1.88 -11.92 -2.44
CA ILE A 366 -0.56 -11.29 -2.50
C ILE A 366 0.54 -12.36 -2.59
N ALA A 367 0.53 -13.37 -1.71
CA ALA A 367 1.55 -14.42 -1.72
C ALA A 367 1.54 -15.21 -3.02
N ALA A 368 0.35 -15.51 -3.56
CA ALA A 368 0.22 -16.22 -4.82
C ALA A 368 0.74 -15.42 -6.02
N LEU A 369 0.46 -14.12 -6.08
CA LEU A 369 0.96 -13.21 -7.12
C LEU A 369 2.49 -13.14 -7.07
N VAL A 370 3.07 -12.86 -5.91
CA VAL A 370 4.52 -12.80 -5.70
C VAL A 370 5.21 -14.12 -6.06
N ALA A 371 4.68 -15.25 -5.58
CA ALA A 371 5.25 -16.56 -5.90
C ALA A 371 5.15 -16.89 -7.40
N GLY A 372 4.05 -16.53 -8.04
CA GLY A 372 3.86 -16.67 -9.48
C GLY A 372 4.84 -15.81 -10.27
N PHE A 373 4.97 -14.53 -9.91
CA PHE A 373 5.88 -13.58 -10.55
C PHE A 373 7.33 -14.03 -10.43
N THR A 374 7.80 -14.33 -9.21
CA THR A 374 9.19 -14.77 -8.98
C THR A 374 9.52 -16.09 -9.71
N SER A 375 8.54 -17.00 -9.82
CA SER A 375 8.71 -18.26 -10.56
C SER A 375 8.78 -18.04 -12.08
N ARG A 376 7.99 -17.12 -12.64
CA ARG A 376 8.00 -16.84 -14.10
C ARG A 376 9.30 -16.22 -14.58
N HIS A 377 9.93 -15.43 -13.73
CA HIS A 377 11.13 -14.67 -14.10
C HIS A 377 12.44 -15.31 -13.66
N ASP A 378 12.40 -16.58 -13.13
CA ASP A 378 13.59 -17.34 -12.68
C ASP A 378 14.56 -16.45 -11.88
N LEU A 379 14.04 -15.74 -10.90
CA LEU A 379 14.83 -14.80 -10.08
C LEU A 379 15.81 -15.58 -9.23
N ARG A 380 17.09 -15.30 -9.41
CA ARG A 380 18.23 -15.95 -8.73
C ARG A 380 18.96 -14.95 -7.86
#